data_5e5ffccc3a0d3694e068508cca9b379a
#
_entry.id   5e5ffccc3a0d3694e068508cca9b379a
#
_cell.length_a   1.000
_cell.length_b   1.000
_cell.length_c   1.000
_cell.angle_alpha   90.00
_cell.angle_beta   90.00
_cell.angle_gamma   90.00
#
_symmetry.space_group_name_H-M   'P 1'
#
loop_
_entity.id
_entity.type
_entity.pdbx_description
1 polymer ?
#
loop_
_entity_poly.entity_id
_entity_poly.type
_entity_poly.pdbx_seq_one_letter_code
_entity_poly.pdbx_strand_id
1 'polypeptide(L)'
;MGTVEVGSGEDIQIRSLNAISGDVAFLGIPNQRGVEMAIADYGSIGGHDVSMGTGLDDLCSADGGQAAAQTIVADESVVGVIGTSCSGAAAAAAPLISEANMVMISGSNTSPSLTSDLAGTAGSNNYPGYYRTAHNDLYQGAAAAGFAVEVLGVSSAAAIHDGDPYTQGLAQAFADAFEALGGTVTTFTAVNKGD
;
A
#
# COMPACT_ATOMS: atom_id res chain seq x y z
N MET A 1 18.26 7.95 2.26
CA MET A 1 18.30 6.58 2.77
C MET A 1 19.39 6.49 3.82
N GLY A 2 19.09 5.84 4.94
CA GLY A 2 20.04 5.60 6.02
C GLY A 2 21.02 4.48 5.72
N THR A 3 21.92 4.23 6.67
CA THR A 3 22.86 3.10 6.67
C THR A 3 22.70 2.38 8.00
N VAL A 4 22.66 1.06 7.96
CA VAL A 4 22.66 0.20 9.15
C VAL A 4 23.94 -0.63 9.11
N GLU A 5 24.66 -0.69 10.24
CA GLU A 5 25.80 -1.58 10.38
C GLU A 5 25.32 -2.93 10.91
N VAL A 6 25.68 -4.01 10.22
CA VAL A 6 25.36 -5.38 10.63
C VAL A 6 26.64 -6.04 11.08
N GLY A 7 26.73 -6.35 12.36
CA GLY A 7 27.90 -6.98 12.97
C GLY A 7 28.09 -8.44 12.52
N SER A 8 29.30 -8.97 12.71
CA SER A 8 29.58 -10.36 12.37
C SER A 8 28.70 -11.32 13.18
N GLY A 9 27.92 -12.15 12.46
CA GLY A 9 27.00 -13.12 13.04
C GLY A 9 25.62 -12.54 13.41
N GLU A 10 25.36 -11.27 13.07
CA GLU A 10 24.04 -10.66 13.19
C GLU A 10 23.26 -10.81 11.88
N ASP A 11 21.93 -10.86 11.97
CA ASP A 11 21.02 -10.92 10.82
C ASP A 11 20.72 -9.52 10.30
N ILE A 12 20.52 -9.41 8.99
CA ILE A 12 19.90 -8.22 8.36
C ILE A 12 18.43 -8.19 8.76
N GLN A 13 18.01 -7.12 9.43
CA GLN A 13 16.64 -6.99 9.94
C GLN A 13 15.73 -6.27 8.92
N ILE A 14 14.67 -6.94 8.51
CA ILE A 14 13.53 -6.33 7.80
C ILE A 14 12.26 -6.54 8.63
N ARG A 15 11.15 -5.91 8.26
CA ARG A 15 9.86 -6.17 8.89
C ARG A 15 8.77 -6.38 7.85
N SER A 16 7.84 -7.30 8.15
CA SER A 16 6.57 -7.43 7.45
C SER A 16 5.52 -6.63 8.21
N LEU A 17 4.85 -5.71 7.54
CA LEU A 17 3.77 -4.89 8.07
C LEU A 17 2.55 -5.06 7.17
N ASN A 18 1.63 -5.93 7.53
CA ASN A 18 0.50 -6.31 6.68
C ASN A 18 -0.74 -6.58 7.54
N ALA A 19 -1.94 -6.54 6.93
CA ALA A 19 -3.18 -6.88 7.61
C ALA A 19 -3.24 -8.41 7.87
N ILE A 20 -2.82 -8.85 9.04
CA ILE A 20 -2.69 -10.28 9.39
C ILE A 20 -3.77 -10.77 10.36
N SER A 21 -4.69 -9.90 10.76
CA SER A 21 -5.87 -10.26 11.57
C SER A 21 -7.16 -9.65 11.02
N GLY A 22 -8.29 -10.04 11.60
CA GLY A 22 -9.62 -9.56 11.22
C GLY A 22 -10.08 -10.02 9.84
N ASP A 23 -11.12 -9.37 9.32
CA ASP A 23 -11.82 -9.77 8.09
C ASP A 23 -10.96 -9.64 6.83
N VAL A 24 -9.90 -8.85 6.87
CA VAL A 24 -8.98 -8.60 5.74
C VAL A 24 -7.67 -9.37 5.85
N ALA A 25 -7.53 -10.27 6.81
CA ALA A 25 -6.33 -11.09 6.98
C ALA A 25 -5.97 -11.93 5.74
N PHE A 26 -6.94 -12.24 4.90
CA PHE A 26 -6.74 -12.93 3.62
C PHE A 26 -5.88 -12.13 2.63
N LEU A 27 -5.75 -10.80 2.81
CA LEU A 27 -4.87 -9.94 2.01
C LEU A 27 -3.43 -9.93 2.56
N GLY A 28 -3.28 -9.84 3.88
CA GLY A 28 -1.99 -9.62 4.52
C GLY A 28 -1.21 -10.90 4.78
N ILE A 29 -1.87 -11.99 5.19
CA ILE A 29 -1.21 -13.27 5.45
C ILE A 29 -0.44 -13.81 4.23
N PRO A 30 -1.00 -13.80 2.99
CA PRO A 30 -0.23 -14.20 1.83
C PRO A 30 0.98 -13.32 1.55
N ASN A 31 0.86 -12.00 1.77
CA ASN A 31 1.99 -11.08 1.63
C ASN A 31 3.11 -11.41 2.62
N GLN A 32 2.78 -11.62 3.90
CA GLN A 32 3.76 -12.02 4.91
C GLN A 32 4.44 -13.35 4.54
N ARG A 33 3.67 -14.35 4.12
CA ARG A 33 4.22 -15.63 3.66
C ARG A 33 5.12 -15.48 2.44
N GLY A 34 4.79 -14.54 1.54
CA GLY A 34 5.65 -14.18 0.42
C GLY A 34 7.02 -13.65 0.87
N VAL A 35 7.06 -12.86 1.94
CA VAL A 35 8.32 -12.40 2.56
C VAL A 35 9.10 -13.58 3.14
N GLU A 36 8.44 -14.47 3.89
CA GLU A 36 9.06 -15.70 4.45
C GLU A 36 9.66 -16.58 3.36
N MET A 37 8.92 -16.78 2.27
CA MET A 37 9.39 -17.55 1.10
C MET A 37 10.58 -16.87 0.43
N ALA A 38 10.53 -15.56 0.22
CA ALA A 38 11.62 -14.82 -0.41
C ALA A 38 12.90 -14.89 0.43
N ILE A 39 12.81 -14.82 1.75
CA ILE A 39 13.95 -14.98 2.66
C ILE A 39 14.53 -16.40 2.52
N ALA A 40 13.67 -17.42 2.52
CA ALA A 40 14.09 -18.80 2.41
C ALA A 40 14.76 -19.12 1.05
N ASP A 41 14.20 -18.58 -0.04
CA ASP A 41 14.69 -18.82 -1.40
C ASP A 41 15.97 -18.04 -1.71
N TYR A 42 16.10 -16.81 -1.19
CA TYR A 42 17.28 -15.96 -1.46
C TYR A 42 18.48 -16.37 -0.60
N GLY A 43 18.22 -16.81 0.63
CA GLY A 43 19.26 -17.18 1.59
C GLY A 43 20.00 -15.95 2.16
N SER A 44 21.27 -16.13 2.52
CA SER A 44 22.08 -15.09 3.15
C SER A 44 22.55 -14.00 2.15
N ILE A 45 22.72 -12.80 2.63
CA ILE A 45 23.19 -11.62 1.87
C ILE A 45 24.53 -11.16 2.51
N GLY A 46 25.61 -11.25 1.74
CA GLY A 46 26.92 -10.83 2.23
C GLY A 46 27.47 -11.66 3.42
N GLY A 47 26.90 -12.85 3.64
CA GLY A 47 27.27 -13.74 4.76
C GLY A 47 26.40 -13.53 6.03
N HIS A 48 25.38 -12.70 5.96
CA HIS A 48 24.38 -12.48 7.00
C HIS A 48 23.05 -13.10 6.61
N ASP A 49 22.40 -13.78 7.53
CA ASP A 49 21.03 -14.24 7.32
C ASP A 49 20.06 -13.04 7.36
N VAL A 50 18.88 -13.18 6.75
CA VAL A 50 17.84 -12.16 6.74
C VAL A 50 16.73 -12.59 7.70
N SER A 51 16.36 -11.71 8.61
CA SER A 51 15.27 -11.94 9.56
C SER A 51 14.18 -10.88 9.39
N MET A 52 12.93 -11.30 9.31
CA MET A 52 11.81 -10.36 9.36
C MET A 52 11.23 -10.20 10.78
N GLY A 53 11.78 -10.90 11.76
CA GLY A 53 11.25 -10.91 13.11
C GLY A 53 9.79 -11.39 13.15
N THR A 54 9.02 -10.81 14.09
CA THR A 54 7.57 -11.03 14.13
C THR A 54 6.87 -10.07 13.19
N GLY A 55 5.96 -10.57 12.35
CA GLY A 55 5.11 -9.73 11.50
C GLY A 55 4.24 -8.79 12.33
N LEU A 56 4.10 -7.55 11.87
CA LEU A 56 3.23 -6.55 12.49
C LEU A 56 1.93 -6.44 11.70
N ASP A 57 0.84 -6.15 12.43
CA ASP A 57 -0.49 -6.00 11.87
C ASP A 57 -0.78 -4.51 11.57
N ASP A 58 -1.15 -4.19 10.34
CA ASP A 58 -1.58 -2.84 9.97
C ASP A 58 -3.08 -2.62 10.22
N LEU A 59 -3.81 -3.66 10.65
CA LEU A 59 -5.26 -3.65 10.92
C LEU A 59 -6.11 -3.08 9.76
N CYS A 60 -5.53 -2.95 8.57
CA CYS A 60 -6.13 -2.24 7.44
C CYS A 60 -6.68 -0.85 7.83
N SER A 61 -5.95 -0.13 8.67
CA SER A 61 -6.37 1.17 9.20
C SER A 61 -5.19 2.14 9.36
N ALA A 62 -5.49 3.43 9.36
CA ALA A 62 -4.48 4.46 9.58
C ALA A 62 -3.82 4.31 10.97
N ASP A 63 -4.63 4.07 12.01
CA ASP A 63 -4.14 3.91 13.39
C ASP A 63 -3.24 2.67 13.53
N GLY A 64 -3.63 1.55 12.93
CA GLY A 64 -2.83 0.32 12.93
C GLY A 64 -1.49 0.51 12.18
N GLY A 65 -1.54 1.11 10.99
CA GLY A 65 -0.34 1.44 10.23
C GLY A 65 0.61 2.37 10.98
N GLN A 66 0.08 3.40 11.61
CA GLN A 66 0.87 4.34 12.42
C GLN A 66 1.50 3.67 13.64
N ALA A 67 0.74 2.91 14.42
CA ALA A 67 1.22 2.25 15.63
C ALA A 67 2.31 1.22 15.31
N ALA A 68 2.10 0.42 14.26
CA ALA A 68 3.09 -0.54 13.82
C ALA A 68 4.36 0.14 13.28
N ALA A 69 4.23 1.22 12.49
CA ALA A 69 5.38 1.99 12.01
C ALA A 69 6.19 2.59 13.17
N GLN A 70 5.54 3.13 14.21
CA GLN A 70 6.23 3.60 15.42
C GLN A 70 7.04 2.50 16.11
N THR A 71 6.51 1.28 16.15
CA THR A 71 7.23 0.12 16.70
C THR A 71 8.45 -0.22 15.84
N ILE A 72 8.31 -0.16 14.51
CA ILE A 72 9.39 -0.48 13.58
C ILE A 72 10.53 0.54 13.68
N VAL A 73 10.20 1.83 13.64
CA VAL A 73 11.24 2.89 13.63
C VAL A 73 11.96 3.04 14.97
N ALA A 74 11.43 2.48 16.05
CA ALA A 74 12.10 2.39 17.32
C ALA A 74 13.26 1.36 17.33
N ASP A 75 13.33 0.47 16.34
CA ASP A 75 14.39 -0.49 16.14
C ASP A 75 15.33 -0.02 15.02
N GLU A 76 16.42 0.63 15.39
CA GLU A 76 17.39 1.20 14.45
C GLU A 76 18.14 0.13 13.62
N SER A 77 18.04 -1.15 13.96
CA SER A 77 18.62 -2.24 13.19
C SER A 77 17.82 -2.59 11.92
N VAL A 78 16.57 -2.13 11.81
CA VAL A 78 15.71 -2.43 10.68
C VAL A 78 16.10 -1.61 9.45
N VAL A 79 16.35 -2.30 8.33
CA VAL A 79 16.76 -1.66 7.07
C VAL A 79 15.57 -1.34 6.16
N GLY A 80 14.43 -2.03 6.34
CA GLY A 80 13.27 -1.82 5.47
C GLY A 80 12.04 -2.60 5.89
N VAL A 81 10.92 -2.24 5.27
CA VAL A 81 9.57 -2.75 5.57
C VAL A 81 8.91 -3.26 4.30
N ILE A 82 8.34 -4.45 4.36
CA ILE A 82 7.49 -5.00 3.30
C ILE A 82 6.02 -4.87 3.75
N GLY A 83 5.30 -4.01 3.12
CA GLY A 83 3.91 -3.66 3.47
C GLY A 83 3.59 -2.22 3.05
N THR A 84 2.42 -1.73 3.40
CA THR A 84 1.29 -2.33 4.11
C THR A 84 0.34 -3.08 3.14
N SER A 85 -0.70 -3.72 3.68
CA SER A 85 -1.76 -4.28 2.81
C SER A 85 -2.72 -3.19 2.32
N CYS A 86 -3.09 -2.26 3.18
CA CYS A 86 -4.12 -1.25 2.90
C CYS A 86 -3.50 0.13 2.69
N SER A 87 -4.01 0.89 1.70
CA SER A 87 -3.46 2.21 1.33
C SER A 87 -3.61 3.26 2.44
N GLY A 88 -4.68 3.19 3.26
CA GLY A 88 -4.86 4.06 4.42
C GLY A 88 -3.79 3.82 5.49
N ALA A 89 -3.44 2.56 5.74
CA ALA A 89 -2.34 2.19 6.62
C ALA A 89 -0.99 2.70 6.09
N ALA A 90 -0.76 2.59 4.76
CA ALA A 90 0.45 3.11 4.12
C ALA A 90 0.57 4.63 4.26
N ALA A 91 -0.52 5.37 4.07
CA ALA A 91 -0.53 6.83 4.17
C ALA A 91 -0.10 7.31 5.57
N ALA A 92 -0.42 6.53 6.61
CA ALA A 92 -0.03 6.82 7.99
C ALA A 92 1.37 6.30 8.36
N ALA A 93 1.78 5.16 7.80
CA ALA A 93 3.07 4.54 8.10
C ALA A 93 4.24 5.17 7.32
N ALA A 94 4.03 5.49 6.04
CA ALA A 94 5.10 5.92 5.12
C ALA A 94 5.87 7.17 5.59
N PRO A 95 5.24 8.22 6.16
CA PRO A 95 5.99 9.37 6.66
C PRO A 95 6.98 8.98 7.77
N LEU A 96 6.58 8.13 8.72
CA LEU A 96 7.44 7.69 9.83
C LEU A 96 8.61 6.84 9.32
N ILE A 97 8.35 5.89 8.42
CA ILE A 97 9.37 5.04 7.81
C ILE A 97 10.35 5.87 6.97
N SER A 98 9.84 6.87 6.23
CA SER A 98 10.65 7.80 5.44
C SER A 98 11.54 8.67 6.31
N GLU A 99 11.01 9.24 7.41
CA GLU A 99 11.79 10.04 8.38
C GLU A 99 12.91 9.22 9.03
N ALA A 100 12.66 7.94 9.28
CA ALA A 100 13.68 7.00 9.76
C ALA A 100 14.69 6.57 8.66
N ASN A 101 14.59 7.10 7.45
CA ASN A 101 15.41 6.77 6.30
C ASN A 101 15.37 5.29 5.87
N MET A 102 14.33 4.56 6.24
CA MET A 102 14.09 3.18 5.85
C MET A 102 13.37 3.11 4.48
N VAL A 103 13.50 1.96 3.82
CA VAL A 103 12.72 1.62 2.62
C VAL A 103 11.41 0.96 3.02
N MET A 104 10.33 1.30 2.33
CA MET A 104 9.04 0.62 2.44
C MET A 104 8.57 0.18 1.06
N ILE A 105 8.25 -1.11 0.90
CA ILE A 105 7.80 -1.68 -0.37
C ILE A 105 6.49 -2.43 -0.15
N SER A 106 5.42 -1.98 -0.81
CA SER A 106 4.13 -2.67 -0.74
C SER A 106 3.88 -3.55 -1.96
N GLY A 107 3.37 -4.75 -1.72
CA GLY A 107 2.84 -5.64 -2.76
C GLY A 107 1.35 -5.44 -3.06
N SER A 108 0.67 -4.54 -2.35
CA SER A 108 -0.79 -4.50 -2.28
C SER A 108 -1.41 -3.10 -2.38
N ASN A 109 -0.73 -2.05 -1.94
CA ASN A 109 -1.28 -0.70 -1.98
C ASN A 109 -1.41 -0.17 -3.40
N THR A 110 -2.58 0.37 -3.74
CA THR A 110 -2.90 0.82 -5.11
C THR A 110 -3.28 2.28 -5.23
N SER A 111 -3.55 2.99 -4.10
CA SER A 111 -3.93 4.41 -4.13
C SER A 111 -2.93 5.26 -4.91
N PRO A 112 -3.40 6.12 -5.85
CA PRO A 112 -2.55 7.05 -6.59
C PRO A 112 -1.78 8.00 -5.69
N SER A 113 -2.36 8.37 -4.54
CA SER A 113 -1.78 9.33 -3.60
C SER A 113 -0.42 8.89 -3.04
N LEU A 114 -0.14 7.58 -3.01
CA LEU A 114 1.09 7.02 -2.45
C LEU A 114 2.30 7.12 -3.39
N THR A 115 2.08 7.35 -4.67
CA THR A 115 3.17 7.47 -5.65
C THR A 115 3.00 8.71 -6.52
N SER A 116 2.24 8.61 -7.62
CA SER A 116 2.03 9.73 -8.55
C SER A 116 0.79 9.50 -9.41
N ASP A 117 0.36 10.56 -10.08
CA ASP A 117 -0.50 10.44 -11.24
C ASP A 117 0.26 9.82 -12.44
N LEU A 118 -0.44 9.54 -13.54
CA LEU A 118 0.19 8.96 -14.74
C LEU A 118 1.05 9.98 -15.51
N ALA A 119 0.98 11.27 -15.16
CA ALA A 119 1.80 12.33 -15.72
C ALA A 119 3.07 12.60 -14.88
N GLY A 120 3.27 11.88 -13.79
CA GLY A 120 4.44 11.98 -12.92
C GLY A 120 4.33 13.03 -11.81
N THR A 121 3.13 13.60 -11.57
CA THR A 121 2.90 14.48 -10.43
C THR A 121 2.86 13.67 -9.15
N ALA A 122 3.69 14.01 -8.18
CA ALA A 122 3.75 13.28 -6.90
C ALA A 122 2.41 13.36 -6.16
N GLY A 123 1.98 12.23 -5.62
CA GLY A 123 0.78 12.13 -4.79
C GLY A 123 0.97 12.78 -3.42
N SER A 124 -0.13 13.12 -2.76
CA SER A 124 -0.12 13.79 -1.44
C SER A 124 0.52 12.95 -0.32
N ASN A 125 0.55 11.63 -0.47
CA ASN A 125 1.13 10.67 0.46
C ASN A 125 2.39 9.99 -0.13
N ASN A 126 3.03 10.62 -1.12
CA ASN A 126 4.30 10.15 -1.67
C ASN A 126 5.45 10.61 -0.79
N TYR A 127 6.13 9.67 -0.17
CA TYR A 127 7.29 9.93 0.68
C TYR A 127 8.55 9.25 0.11
N PRO A 128 9.73 9.85 0.28
CA PRO A 128 10.99 9.23 -0.12
C PRO A 128 11.17 7.83 0.48
N GLY A 129 11.57 6.87 -0.33
CA GLY A 129 11.77 5.49 0.13
C GLY A 129 10.52 4.61 0.09
N TYR A 130 9.35 5.15 -0.27
CA TYR A 130 8.17 4.34 -0.52
C TYR A 130 8.13 3.85 -1.97
N TYR A 131 7.88 2.56 -2.12
CA TYR A 131 7.72 1.88 -3.41
C TYR A 131 6.57 0.88 -3.35
N ARG A 132 6.09 0.44 -4.53
CA ARG A 132 5.12 -0.65 -4.63
C ARG A 132 5.37 -1.48 -5.88
N THR A 133 4.99 -2.75 -5.81
CA THR A 133 4.93 -3.66 -6.95
C THR A 133 3.51 -3.82 -7.50
N ALA A 134 2.49 -3.34 -6.76
CA ALA A 134 1.10 -3.27 -7.20
C ALA A 134 0.89 -2.17 -8.26
N HIS A 135 -0.20 -2.29 -9.03
CA HIS A 135 -0.61 -1.27 -9.98
C HIS A 135 -1.08 0.02 -9.31
N ASN A 136 -1.28 1.07 -10.12
CA ASN A 136 -1.93 2.31 -9.71
C ASN A 136 -3.42 2.25 -10.05
N ASP A 137 -4.29 2.66 -9.13
CA ASP A 137 -5.75 2.65 -9.31
C ASP A 137 -6.25 3.51 -10.46
N LEU A 138 -5.44 4.43 -10.97
CA LEU A 138 -5.76 5.17 -12.20
C LEU A 138 -5.94 4.22 -13.39
N TYR A 139 -5.17 3.14 -13.48
CA TYR A 139 -5.39 2.10 -14.49
C TYR A 139 -6.64 1.26 -14.21
N GLN A 140 -6.89 0.90 -12.95
CA GLN A 140 -8.05 0.12 -12.58
C GLN A 140 -9.35 0.91 -12.82
N GLY A 141 -9.39 2.18 -12.42
CA GLY A 141 -10.53 3.07 -12.65
C GLY A 141 -10.81 3.26 -14.15
N ALA A 142 -9.78 3.48 -14.95
CA ALA A 142 -9.90 3.60 -16.41
C ALA A 142 -10.43 2.32 -17.05
N ALA A 143 -9.93 1.16 -16.63
CA ALA A 143 -10.41 -0.14 -17.13
C ALA A 143 -11.87 -0.39 -16.78
N ALA A 144 -12.29 -0.06 -15.55
CA ALA A 144 -13.67 -0.18 -15.10
C ALA A 144 -14.61 0.76 -15.86
N ALA A 145 -14.18 2.00 -16.11
CA ALA A 145 -14.94 2.98 -16.89
C ALA A 145 -15.09 2.52 -18.36
N GLY A 146 -14.02 2.05 -18.98
CA GLY A 146 -14.06 1.49 -20.34
C GLY A 146 -15.02 0.31 -20.43
N PHE A 147 -14.96 -0.62 -19.48
CA PHE A 147 -15.89 -1.75 -19.42
C PHE A 147 -17.36 -1.29 -19.29
N ALA A 148 -17.63 -0.30 -18.43
CA ALA A 148 -18.97 0.23 -18.23
C ALA A 148 -19.54 0.86 -19.51
N VAL A 149 -18.74 1.66 -20.22
CA VAL A 149 -19.18 2.34 -21.45
C VAL A 149 -19.22 1.38 -22.65
N GLU A 150 -18.11 0.68 -22.90
CA GLU A 150 -17.92 -0.07 -24.15
C GLU A 150 -18.60 -1.45 -24.13
N VAL A 151 -18.64 -2.12 -22.96
CA VAL A 151 -19.19 -3.47 -22.86
C VAL A 151 -20.62 -3.46 -22.33
N LEU A 152 -20.89 -2.68 -21.27
CA LEU A 152 -22.22 -2.61 -20.68
C LEU A 152 -23.11 -1.56 -21.36
N GLY A 153 -22.57 -0.63 -22.13
CA GLY A 153 -23.31 0.41 -22.84
C GLY A 153 -24.02 1.41 -21.92
N VAL A 154 -23.53 1.58 -20.67
CA VAL A 154 -24.15 2.50 -19.71
C VAL A 154 -23.61 3.92 -19.92
N SER A 155 -24.51 4.92 -19.78
CA SER A 155 -24.20 6.33 -19.95
C SER A 155 -24.23 7.13 -18.62
N SER A 156 -24.64 6.49 -17.52
CA SER A 156 -24.67 7.13 -16.20
C SER A 156 -24.24 6.14 -15.10
N ALA A 157 -23.55 6.63 -14.11
CA ALA A 157 -23.07 5.84 -12.98
C ALA A 157 -23.08 6.65 -11.68
N ALA A 158 -23.08 5.97 -10.54
CA ALA A 158 -22.74 6.54 -9.24
C ALA A 158 -21.41 5.96 -8.77
N ALA A 159 -20.54 6.79 -8.20
CA ALA A 159 -19.29 6.38 -7.58
C ALA A 159 -19.40 6.59 -6.07
N ILE A 160 -19.15 5.53 -5.31
CA ILE A 160 -19.29 5.52 -3.84
C ILE A 160 -18.01 4.99 -3.22
N HIS A 161 -17.56 5.61 -2.12
CA HIS A 161 -16.37 5.22 -1.37
C HIS A 161 -16.62 5.32 0.14
N ASP A 162 -15.76 4.75 0.98
CA ASP A 162 -15.87 4.80 2.45
C ASP A 162 -14.90 5.79 3.10
N GLY A 163 -14.25 6.64 2.30
CA GLY A 163 -13.29 7.66 2.77
C GLY A 163 -11.86 7.14 2.94
N ASP A 164 -11.61 5.84 2.83
CA ASP A 164 -10.23 5.33 2.80
C ASP A 164 -9.50 5.84 1.54
N PRO A 165 -8.21 6.21 1.63
CA PRO A 165 -7.41 6.63 0.47
C PRO A 165 -7.45 5.67 -0.72
N TYR A 166 -7.62 4.37 -0.48
CA TYR A 166 -7.81 3.38 -1.54
C TYR A 166 -9.15 3.58 -2.25
N THR A 167 -10.25 3.48 -1.51
CA THR A 167 -11.60 3.48 -2.10
C THR A 167 -11.94 4.83 -2.72
N GLN A 168 -11.54 5.93 -2.09
CA GLN A 168 -11.72 7.28 -2.62
C GLN A 168 -10.91 7.49 -3.91
N GLY A 169 -9.64 7.07 -3.92
CA GLY A 169 -8.77 7.21 -5.09
C GLY A 169 -9.28 6.39 -6.28
N LEU A 170 -9.73 5.16 -6.05
CA LEU A 170 -10.29 4.30 -7.08
C LEU A 170 -11.63 4.82 -7.62
N ALA A 171 -12.53 5.26 -6.72
CA ALA A 171 -13.81 5.84 -7.12
C ALA A 171 -13.61 7.12 -7.97
N GLN A 172 -12.65 7.98 -7.59
CA GLN A 172 -12.31 9.18 -8.37
C GLN A 172 -11.71 8.80 -9.74
N ALA A 173 -10.79 7.84 -9.78
CA ALA A 173 -10.19 7.38 -11.03
C ALA A 173 -11.23 6.81 -12.01
N PHE A 174 -12.23 6.08 -11.49
CA PHE A 174 -13.35 5.63 -12.28
C PHE A 174 -14.20 6.80 -12.78
N ALA A 175 -14.57 7.73 -11.90
CA ALA A 175 -15.41 8.87 -12.22
C ALA A 175 -14.81 9.73 -13.34
N ASP A 176 -13.53 10.11 -13.18
CA ASP A 176 -12.80 10.93 -14.16
C ASP A 176 -12.72 10.23 -15.53
N ALA A 177 -12.39 8.95 -15.54
CA ALA A 177 -12.30 8.18 -16.77
C ALA A 177 -13.66 7.96 -17.44
N PHE A 178 -14.73 7.75 -16.65
CA PHE A 178 -16.09 7.57 -17.15
C PHE A 178 -16.61 8.84 -17.80
N GLU A 179 -16.38 10.01 -17.19
CA GLU A 179 -16.73 11.31 -17.76
C GLU A 179 -15.90 11.62 -19.02
N ALA A 180 -14.62 11.28 -19.04
CA ALA A 180 -13.77 11.42 -20.22
C ALA A 180 -14.25 10.58 -21.41
N LEU A 181 -14.93 9.46 -21.16
CA LEU A 181 -15.58 8.61 -22.17
C LEU A 181 -17.00 9.08 -22.56
N GLY A 182 -17.45 10.23 -22.02
CA GLY A 182 -18.76 10.81 -22.32
C GLY A 182 -19.91 10.32 -21.43
N GLY A 183 -19.59 9.57 -20.36
CA GLY A 183 -20.55 9.20 -19.33
C GLY A 183 -20.88 10.35 -18.39
N THR A 184 -21.91 10.17 -17.56
CA THR A 184 -22.31 11.13 -16.52
C THR A 184 -22.23 10.47 -15.14
N VAL A 185 -21.41 11.04 -14.24
CA VAL A 185 -21.40 10.61 -12.83
C VAL A 185 -22.50 11.35 -12.09
N THR A 186 -23.57 10.65 -11.75
CA THR A 186 -24.78 11.22 -11.12
C THR A 186 -24.58 11.50 -9.63
N THR A 187 -23.66 10.78 -8.99
CA THR A 187 -23.39 10.89 -7.56
C THR A 187 -21.93 10.48 -7.32
N PHE A 188 -21.21 11.31 -6.57
CA PHE A 188 -19.92 10.96 -5.96
C PHE A 188 -20.04 11.22 -4.45
N THR A 189 -20.02 10.17 -3.63
CA THR A 189 -20.33 10.32 -2.20
C THR A 189 -19.59 9.30 -1.34
N ALA A 190 -19.38 9.69 -0.08
CA ALA A 190 -18.89 8.79 0.94
C ALA A 190 -20.03 8.11 1.70
N VAL A 191 -19.79 6.87 2.13
CA VAL A 191 -20.58 6.12 3.11
C VAL A 191 -19.68 5.70 4.27
N ASN A 192 -20.25 5.28 5.39
CA ASN A 192 -19.42 4.72 6.45
C ASN A 192 -18.98 3.30 6.05
N LYS A 193 -17.76 2.93 6.44
CA LYS A 193 -17.25 1.59 6.21
C LYS A 193 -18.11 0.54 6.90
N GLY A 194 -18.69 -0.36 6.11
CA GLY A 194 -19.57 -1.43 6.60
C GLY A 194 -21.06 -1.13 6.58
N ASP A 195 -21.50 0.02 6.06
CA ASP A 195 -22.93 0.35 5.82
C ASP A 195 -23.50 -0.43 4.65
#